data_9772f67638824ae4bf5a5be292c61a56
#
_entry.id   9772f67638824ae4bf5a5be292c61a56
#
_cell.length_a   1.000
_cell.length_b   1.000
_cell.length_c   1.000
_cell.angle_alpha   90.00
_cell.angle_beta   90.00
_cell.angle_gamma   90.00
#
_symmetry.space_group_name_H-M   'P 1'
#
loop_
_entity.id
_entity.type
_entity.pdbx_description
1 polymer ?
#
loop_
_entity_poly.entity_id
_entity_poly.type
_entity_poly.pdbx_seq_one_letter_code
_entity_poly.pdbx_strand_id
1 'polypeptide(L)'
;MVNQAILDRLRTRVEGERDSIISFLREICAIPSYENQIRACGERIATEMAKLGYDEIFWDKMGNIVGKIGDGDKILLYDSHIDTVGVGDPDEWQWDPFEGKVEDGVLYARGACDEKGSTPGMVYGLAIAREMGLLDGYSAYYFGNMEEWNDGQAPHAFVQTEGIRPDYVVIGEPTKMQIYRGHKGRVEFKIVAKGRSAHAASNYLGDNAIYKLLPIIERISHIEPQLGDHDFLGQGRITVTDMEVKTPSINAVPDEAVIYVDRRITFGEEPQAELERLQNIIGQRDDIHAEILLYDEPSYTGFVFPLDKIYPAWAFEEDEPIVLAGLRAAETLFGQTDTGKWDFSTNGIYWAGKAGIPSIGFAPGNEIHAHTVLDQVPLEDVVRSTEWYALFPSILLNTLQG
;
A
#
# COMPACT_ATOMS: atom_id res chain seq x y z
N MET A 1 -12.14 18.06 -24.87
CA MET A 1 -10.88 17.39 -25.35
C MET A 1 -9.70 18.26 -24.97
N VAL A 2 -8.70 17.67 -24.34
CA VAL A 2 -7.42 18.34 -24.05
C VAL A 2 -6.73 18.65 -25.38
N ASN A 3 -6.37 19.90 -25.62
CA ASN A 3 -5.68 20.33 -26.82
C ASN A 3 -4.20 20.64 -26.55
N GLN A 4 -3.38 20.74 -27.61
CA GLN A 4 -1.94 20.95 -27.49
C GLN A 4 -1.58 22.21 -26.67
N ALA A 5 -2.38 23.28 -26.76
CA ALA A 5 -2.12 24.51 -26.01
C ALA A 5 -2.28 24.31 -24.49
N ILE A 6 -3.20 23.44 -24.05
CA ILE A 6 -3.35 23.06 -22.62
C ILE A 6 -2.12 22.25 -22.18
N LEU A 7 -1.67 21.31 -22.99
CA LEU A 7 -0.51 20.48 -22.68
C LEU A 7 0.78 21.32 -22.58
N ASP A 8 0.99 22.24 -23.49
CA ASP A 8 2.16 23.12 -23.49
C ASP A 8 2.16 24.04 -22.26
N ARG A 9 0.99 24.54 -21.86
CA ARG A 9 0.82 25.34 -20.65
C ARG A 9 1.07 24.49 -19.40
N LEU A 10 0.55 23.25 -19.34
CA LEU A 10 0.75 22.34 -18.22
C LEU A 10 2.24 22.02 -18.03
N ARG A 11 2.94 21.61 -19.09
CA ARG A 11 4.38 21.35 -19.06
C ARG A 11 5.17 22.57 -18.60
N THR A 12 4.85 23.74 -19.15
CA THR A 12 5.52 24.99 -18.73
C THR A 12 5.28 25.30 -17.25
N ARG A 13 4.05 25.05 -16.77
CA ARG A 13 3.70 25.33 -15.38
C ARG A 13 4.38 24.35 -14.42
N VAL A 14 4.42 23.06 -14.74
CA VAL A 14 5.11 22.03 -13.97
C VAL A 14 6.62 22.28 -13.97
N GLU A 15 7.21 22.58 -15.12
CA GLU A 15 8.64 22.88 -15.23
C GLU A 15 9.03 24.13 -14.40
N GLY A 16 8.12 25.11 -14.30
CA GLY A 16 8.32 26.29 -13.43
C GLY A 16 8.35 25.94 -11.94
N GLU A 17 7.84 24.79 -11.53
CA GLU A 17 7.87 24.30 -10.13
C GLU A 17 8.93 23.19 -9.90
N ARG A 18 9.68 22.80 -10.92
CA ARG A 18 10.65 21.68 -10.85
C ARG A 18 11.50 21.71 -9.59
N ASP A 19 12.13 22.82 -9.30
CA ASP A 19 13.03 22.96 -8.13
C ASP A 19 12.24 22.84 -6.81
N SER A 20 11.02 23.37 -6.75
CA SER A 20 10.14 23.28 -5.60
C SER A 20 9.71 21.84 -5.35
N ILE A 21 9.31 21.11 -6.41
CA ILE A 21 8.90 19.70 -6.38
C ILE A 21 10.05 18.82 -5.86
N ILE A 22 11.25 19.00 -6.42
CA ILE A 22 12.44 18.23 -6.03
C ILE A 22 12.89 18.56 -4.60
N SER A 23 12.87 19.84 -4.21
CA SER A 23 13.21 20.27 -2.84
C SER A 23 12.23 19.67 -1.84
N PHE A 24 10.93 19.71 -2.13
CA PHE A 24 9.89 19.14 -1.30
C PHE A 24 10.06 17.63 -1.12
N LEU A 25 10.35 16.87 -2.18
CA LEU A 25 10.66 15.45 -2.08
C LEU A 25 11.84 15.20 -1.14
N ARG A 26 12.95 15.90 -1.34
CA ARG A 26 14.15 15.74 -0.51
C ARG A 26 13.88 16.07 0.96
N GLU A 27 13.09 17.09 1.24
CA GLU A 27 12.74 17.50 2.58
C GLU A 27 11.87 16.45 3.30
N ILE A 28 10.88 15.85 2.62
CA ILE A 28 10.07 14.78 3.23
C ILE A 28 10.83 13.46 3.38
N CYS A 29 11.76 13.13 2.46
CA CYS A 29 12.65 11.98 2.62
C CYS A 29 13.63 12.17 3.79
N ALA A 30 14.06 13.41 4.06
CA ALA A 30 14.94 13.72 5.17
C ALA A 30 14.30 13.57 6.56
N ILE A 31 12.97 13.41 6.61
CA ILE A 31 12.24 13.23 7.86
C ILE A 31 11.99 11.72 8.08
N PRO A 32 12.64 11.08 9.08
CA PRO A 32 12.31 9.71 9.45
C PRO A 32 10.84 9.58 9.82
N SER A 33 10.16 8.58 9.26
CA SER A 33 8.75 8.32 9.48
C SER A 33 8.47 6.82 9.46
N TYR A 34 9.11 6.10 10.39
CA TYR A 34 8.98 4.66 10.48
C TYR A 34 7.58 4.23 10.93
N GLU A 35 7.02 3.26 10.27
CA GLU A 35 5.73 2.67 10.62
C GLU A 35 4.67 3.76 10.83
N ASN A 36 4.10 3.87 12.02
CA ASN A 36 3.07 4.86 12.30
C ASN A 36 3.60 6.24 12.77
N GLN A 37 4.91 6.52 12.77
CA GLN A 37 5.51 7.77 13.27
C GLN A 37 5.53 8.88 12.19
N ILE A 38 4.41 9.14 11.55
CA ILE A 38 4.31 10.02 10.37
C ILE A 38 4.11 11.51 10.69
N ARG A 39 3.92 11.89 11.95
CA ARG A 39 3.52 13.26 12.34
C ARG A 39 4.42 14.35 11.74
N ALA A 40 5.73 14.23 11.89
CA ALA A 40 6.66 15.25 11.42
C ALA A 40 6.68 15.37 9.89
N CYS A 41 6.62 14.24 9.17
CA CYS A 41 6.52 14.21 7.71
C CYS A 41 5.22 14.87 7.25
N GLY A 42 4.09 14.51 7.86
CA GLY A 42 2.79 15.10 7.56
C GLY A 42 2.71 16.60 7.86
N GLU A 43 3.38 17.12 8.91
CA GLU A 43 3.46 18.56 9.19
C GLU A 43 4.22 19.31 8.08
N ARG A 44 5.28 18.70 7.53
CA ARG A 44 5.97 19.29 6.38
C ARG A 44 5.07 19.32 5.14
N ILE A 45 4.31 18.22 4.90
CA ILE A 45 3.35 18.14 3.79
C ILE A 45 2.22 19.16 3.97
N ALA A 46 1.66 19.29 5.19
CA ALA A 46 0.64 20.29 5.51
C ALA A 46 1.12 21.72 5.20
N THR A 47 2.39 22.01 5.51
CA THR A 47 3.00 23.31 5.21
C THR A 47 3.06 23.57 3.70
N GLU A 48 3.41 22.55 2.90
CA GLU A 48 3.44 22.70 1.44
C GLU A 48 2.03 22.85 0.85
N MET A 49 1.06 22.05 1.29
CA MET A 49 -0.34 22.21 0.88
C MET A 49 -0.90 23.59 1.19
N ALA A 50 -0.57 24.15 2.39
CA ALA A 50 -0.98 25.51 2.75
C ALA A 50 -0.36 26.57 1.82
N LYS A 51 0.93 26.44 1.48
CA LYS A 51 1.63 27.30 0.52
C LYS A 51 0.98 27.24 -0.88
N LEU A 52 0.53 26.06 -1.29
CA LEU A 52 -0.13 25.82 -2.57
C LEU A 52 -1.63 26.19 -2.55
N GLY A 53 -2.15 26.63 -1.40
CA GLY A 53 -3.51 27.17 -1.24
C GLY A 53 -4.59 26.10 -1.22
N TYR A 54 -4.36 24.95 -0.64
CA TYR A 54 -5.41 23.96 -0.37
C TYR A 54 -6.55 24.58 0.47
N ASP A 55 -7.78 24.17 0.21
CA ASP A 55 -8.96 24.78 0.84
C ASP A 55 -9.14 24.31 2.28
N GLU A 56 -8.83 23.02 2.54
CA GLU A 56 -8.86 22.42 3.86
C GLU A 56 -7.63 21.54 4.07
N ILE A 57 -7.04 21.58 5.27
CA ILE A 57 -5.92 20.72 5.69
C ILE A 57 -6.22 20.26 7.11
N PHE A 58 -6.31 18.96 7.33
CA PHE A 58 -6.65 18.41 8.62
C PHE A 58 -5.98 17.05 8.86
N TRP A 59 -6.05 16.60 10.11
CA TRP A 59 -5.59 15.28 10.53
C TRP A 59 -6.81 14.43 10.88
N ASP A 60 -6.85 13.21 10.36
CA ASP A 60 -7.87 12.27 10.79
C ASP A 60 -7.56 11.68 12.18
N LYS A 61 -8.42 10.79 12.68
CA LYS A 61 -8.27 10.21 14.02
C LYS A 61 -7.04 9.32 14.16
N MET A 62 -6.63 8.65 13.10
CA MET A 62 -5.41 7.84 13.10
C MET A 62 -4.15 8.70 13.07
N GLY A 63 -4.25 9.95 12.63
CA GLY A 63 -3.14 10.86 12.47
C GLY A 63 -2.61 10.90 11.04
N ASN A 64 -3.39 10.51 10.05
CA ASN A 64 -3.09 10.73 8.65
C ASN A 64 -3.32 12.20 8.30
N ILE A 65 -2.50 12.74 7.40
CA ILE A 65 -2.64 14.11 6.90
C ILE A 65 -3.54 14.14 5.67
N VAL A 66 -4.53 15.02 5.67
CA VAL A 66 -5.49 15.14 4.59
C VAL A 66 -5.52 16.58 4.08
N GLY A 67 -5.42 16.76 2.78
CA GLY A 67 -5.61 18.03 2.12
C GLY A 67 -6.75 17.96 1.11
N LYS A 68 -7.67 18.95 1.13
CA LYS A 68 -8.76 19.06 0.18
C LYS A 68 -8.59 20.29 -0.71
N ILE A 69 -8.95 20.14 -1.97
CA ILE A 69 -8.94 21.22 -2.95
C ILE A 69 -10.12 21.04 -3.92
N GLY A 70 -10.85 22.14 -4.20
CA GLY A 70 -12.05 22.13 -5.02
C GLY A 70 -13.33 21.81 -4.26
N ASP A 71 -14.48 21.99 -4.93
CA ASP A 71 -15.82 21.93 -4.35
C ASP A 71 -16.83 21.19 -5.24
N GLY A 72 -16.35 20.36 -6.17
CA GLY A 72 -17.20 19.56 -7.06
C GLY A 72 -17.91 18.41 -6.34
N ASP A 73 -18.94 17.87 -7.00
CA ASP A 73 -19.81 16.83 -6.44
C ASP A 73 -19.15 15.44 -6.36
N LYS A 74 -18.12 15.19 -7.19
CA LYS A 74 -17.38 13.91 -7.19
C LYS A 74 -16.13 14.01 -6.34
N ILE A 75 -15.85 12.96 -5.60
CA ILE A 75 -14.64 12.89 -4.77
C ILE A 75 -13.57 12.06 -5.48
N LEU A 76 -12.45 12.71 -5.82
CA LEU A 76 -11.23 12.07 -6.29
C LEU A 76 -10.19 12.10 -5.16
N LEU A 77 -9.60 10.96 -4.83
CA LEU A 77 -8.59 10.87 -3.79
C LEU A 77 -7.27 10.35 -4.36
N TYR A 78 -6.18 11.04 -4.04
CA TYR A 78 -4.81 10.59 -4.26
C TYR A 78 -4.25 10.06 -2.93
N ASP A 79 -3.97 8.77 -2.91
CA ASP A 79 -3.50 8.00 -1.75
C ASP A 79 -1.98 7.81 -1.85
N SER A 80 -1.26 8.27 -0.84
CA SER A 80 0.18 8.10 -0.75
C SER A 80 0.56 7.83 0.70
N HIS A 81 1.22 6.71 0.97
CA HIS A 81 1.76 6.52 2.32
C HIS A 81 3.04 7.36 2.49
N ILE A 82 3.22 7.86 3.70
CA ILE A 82 4.32 8.74 4.07
C ILE A 82 5.18 8.18 5.21
N ASP A 83 4.81 7.00 5.69
CA ASP A 83 5.67 6.17 6.51
C ASP A 83 6.63 5.36 5.64
N THR A 84 7.60 4.74 6.25
CA THR A 84 8.62 3.91 5.59
C THR A 84 8.99 2.74 6.49
N VAL A 85 9.47 1.66 5.91
CA VAL A 85 10.21 0.67 6.68
C VAL A 85 11.51 1.25 7.26
N GLY A 86 12.07 0.58 8.25
CA GLY A 86 13.35 0.95 8.82
C GLY A 86 14.50 0.90 7.80
N VAL A 87 15.63 1.50 8.14
CA VAL A 87 16.82 1.53 7.26
C VAL A 87 17.59 0.19 7.23
N GLY A 88 17.26 -0.74 8.12
CA GLY A 88 18.03 -1.97 8.28
C GLY A 88 19.38 -1.72 8.91
N ASP A 89 20.44 -2.39 8.43
CA ASP A 89 21.81 -2.16 8.88
C ASP A 89 22.37 -0.87 8.25
N PRO A 90 22.67 0.18 9.06
CA PRO A 90 23.22 1.43 8.52
C PRO A 90 24.55 1.26 7.78
N ASP A 91 25.34 0.24 8.12
CA ASP A 91 26.64 0.01 7.49
C ASP A 91 26.53 -0.53 6.04
N GLU A 92 25.35 -0.98 5.62
CA GLU A 92 25.08 -1.41 4.25
C GLU A 92 24.79 -0.22 3.30
N TRP A 93 24.46 0.96 3.84
CA TRP A 93 24.19 2.13 3.04
C TRP A 93 25.50 2.84 2.60
N GLN A 94 25.55 3.21 1.33
CA GLN A 94 26.70 3.96 0.77
C GLN A 94 26.59 5.48 1.01
N TRP A 95 25.48 5.95 1.56
CA TRP A 95 25.16 7.35 1.91
C TRP A 95 24.21 7.36 3.10
N ASP A 96 24.04 8.50 3.73
CA ASP A 96 23.02 8.66 4.78
C ASP A 96 21.62 8.52 4.14
N PRO A 97 20.79 7.55 4.59
CA PRO A 97 19.48 7.28 4.00
C PRO A 97 18.48 8.44 4.11
N PHE A 98 18.70 9.40 5.00
CA PHE A 98 17.84 10.56 5.20
C PHE A 98 18.40 11.86 4.62
N GLU A 99 19.71 12.10 4.64
CA GLU A 99 20.28 13.22 3.87
C GLU A 99 20.06 13.03 2.37
N GLY A 100 20.04 11.78 1.95
CA GLY A 100 19.86 11.37 0.57
C GLY A 100 21.05 11.76 -0.31
N LYS A 101 21.15 11.12 -1.46
CA LYS A 101 22.16 11.41 -2.48
C LYS A 101 21.45 11.70 -3.80
N VAL A 102 21.84 12.77 -4.48
CA VAL A 102 21.44 13.02 -5.87
C VAL A 102 22.64 12.77 -6.77
N GLU A 103 22.52 11.82 -7.69
CA GLU A 103 23.54 11.49 -8.67
C GLU A 103 22.86 11.13 -9.99
N ASP A 104 23.34 11.67 -11.09
CA ASP A 104 22.82 11.43 -12.45
C ASP A 104 21.29 11.58 -12.59
N GLY A 105 20.70 12.54 -11.87
CA GLY A 105 19.26 12.80 -11.91
C GLY A 105 18.40 11.84 -11.10
N VAL A 106 19.01 10.99 -10.26
CA VAL A 106 18.34 10.05 -9.37
C VAL A 106 18.54 10.49 -7.91
N LEU A 107 17.45 10.50 -7.14
CA LEU A 107 17.49 10.63 -5.69
C LEU A 107 17.56 9.23 -5.06
N TYR A 108 18.57 9.02 -4.24
CA TYR A 108 18.78 7.84 -3.41
C TYR A 108 18.50 8.22 -1.96
N ALA A 109 17.40 7.74 -1.39
CA ALA A 109 17.04 7.99 0.00
C ALA A 109 15.97 6.98 0.46
N ARG A 110 15.87 6.70 1.76
CA ARG A 110 14.78 5.89 2.30
C ARG A 110 13.43 6.60 2.03
N GLY A 111 12.48 5.86 1.43
CA GLY A 111 11.18 6.37 1.03
C GLY A 111 11.17 7.09 -0.33
N ALA A 112 12.30 7.17 -1.04
CA ALA A 112 12.36 7.84 -2.34
C ALA A 112 11.53 7.10 -3.40
N CYS A 113 11.61 5.77 -3.44
CA CYS A 113 10.78 4.92 -4.28
C CYS A 113 9.45 4.60 -3.60
N ASP A 114 9.52 4.20 -2.34
CA ASP A 114 8.43 3.61 -1.58
C ASP A 114 8.11 4.46 -0.34
N GLU A 115 7.05 5.33 -0.46
CA GLU A 115 6.50 5.88 -1.73
C GLU A 115 6.41 7.40 -1.70
N LYS A 116 7.25 8.07 -0.84
CA LYS A 116 7.28 9.54 -0.77
C LYS A 116 7.56 10.21 -2.12
N GLY A 117 8.10 9.44 -3.09
CA GLY A 117 8.33 9.90 -4.46
C GLY A 117 7.08 10.33 -5.20
N SER A 118 5.92 9.77 -4.88
CA SER A 118 4.62 10.12 -5.47
C SER A 118 4.02 11.40 -4.85
N THR A 119 4.27 11.64 -3.55
CA THR A 119 3.70 12.75 -2.78
C THR A 119 3.85 14.12 -3.44
N PRO A 120 5.04 14.56 -3.91
CA PRO A 120 5.17 15.86 -4.56
C PRO A 120 4.32 15.97 -5.83
N GLY A 121 4.32 14.92 -6.64
CA GLY A 121 3.52 14.87 -7.86
C GLY A 121 2.02 15.05 -7.59
N MET A 122 1.50 14.36 -6.58
CA MET A 122 0.09 14.45 -6.16
C MET A 122 -0.25 15.83 -5.61
N VAL A 123 0.56 16.34 -4.67
CA VAL A 123 0.30 17.61 -3.97
C VAL A 123 0.37 18.80 -4.93
N TYR A 124 1.41 18.88 -5.76
CA TYR A 124 1.53 19.93 -6.77
C TYR A 124 0.55 19.73 -7.93
N GLY A 125 0.32 18.48 -8.34
CA GLY A 125 -0.59 18.13 -9.43
C GLY A 125 -2.02 18.61 -9.17
N LEU A 126 -2.57 18.41 -7.98
CA LEU A 126 -3.91 18.90 -7.60
C LEU A 126 -3.98 20.43 -7.59
N ALA A 127 -2.96 21.12 -7.07
CA ALA A 127 -2.93 22.58 -7.06
C ALA A 127 -2.86 23.17 -8.49
N ILE A 128 -2.02 22.60 -9.35
CA ILE A 128 -1.90 22.98 -10.76
C ILE A 128 -3.19 22.65 -11.53
N ALA A 129 -3.80 21.50 -11.26
CA ALA A 129 -5.09 21.11 -11.86
C ALA A 129 -6.16 22.17 -11.57
N ARG A 130 -6.28 22.64 -10.34
CA ARG A 130 -7.21 23.70 -9.96
C ARG A 130 -6.88 25.01 -10.68
N GLU A 131 -5.61 25.46 -10.63
CA GLU A 131 -5.16 26.70 -11.29
C GLU A 131 -5.50 26.72 -12.78
N MET A 132 -5.43 25.55 -13.43
CA MET A 132 -5.66 25.40 -14.86
C MET A 132 -7.13 25.08 -15.24
N GLY A 133 -8.04 24.92 -14.27
CA GLY A 133 -9.42 24.49 -14.53
C GLY A 133 -9.53 23.04 -14.99
N LEU A 134 -8.60 22.17 -14.62
CA LEU A 134 -8.59 20.74 -14.94
C LEU A 134 -9.24 19.88 -13.84
N LEU A 135 -9.64 20.50 -12.73
CA LEU A 135 -10.23 19.85 -11.56
C LEU A 135 -11.77 20.06 -11.49
N ASP A 136 -12.36 20.73 -12.48
CA ASP A 136 -13.78 21.03 -12.48
C ASP A 136 -14.64 19.78 -12.27
N GLY A 137 -15.63 19.88 -11.38
CA GLY A 137 -16.53 18.78 -11.01
C GLY A 137 -16.02 17.87 -9.90
N TYR A 138 -14.80 18.09 -9.38
CA TYR A 138 -14.25 17.31 -8.27
C TYR A 138 -14.01 18.14 -7.01
N SER A 139 -14.30 17.50 -5.86
CA SER A 139 -13.60 17.75 -4.61
C SER A 139 -12.44 16.76 -4.55
N ALA A 140 -11.20 17.22 -4.69
CA ALA A 140 -10.05 16.35 -4.73
C ALA A 140 -9.33 16.34 -3.37
N TYR A 141 -8.87 15.16 -2.98
CA TYR A 141 -8.18 14.93 -1.72
C TYR A 141 -6.79 14.36 -1.97
N TYR A 142 -5.81 14.88 -1.25
CA TYR A 142 -4.55 14.20 -0.98
C TYR A 142 -4.65 13.54 0.39
N PHE A 143 -4.31 12.25 0.47
CA PHE A 143 -4.36 11.46 1.70
C PHE A 143 -2.98 10.88 1.98
N GLY A 144 -2.22 11.56 2.84
CA GLY A 144 -0.90 11.12 3.31
C GLY A 144 -1.03 10.25 4.55
N ASN A 145 -0.73 8.96 4.43
CA ASN A 145 -1.12 7.97 5.43
C ASN A 145 0.00 7.01 5.84
N MET A 146 -0.34 6.02 6.68
CA MET A 146 0.54 4.99 7.22
C MET A 146 0.14 3.61 6.69
N GLU A 147 0.63 3.25 5.51
CA GLU A 147 0.35 1.94 4.89
C GLU A 147 1.36 0.87 5.29
N GLU A 148 2.65 1.21 5.36
CA GLU A 148 3.72 0.30 5.78
C GLU A 148 3.46 -0.31 7.16
N TRP A 149 2.76 0.43 8.00
CA TRP A 149 2.35 -0.05 9.31
C TRP A 149 1.31 -1.17 9.24
N ASN A 150 0.25 -0.99 8.42
CA ASN A 150 -0.75 -2.04 8.15
C ASN A 150 -1.63 -1.67 6.96
N ASP A 151 -1.48 -2.37 5.85
CA ASP A 151 -2.19 -2.14 4.59
C ASP A 151 -3.71 -1.99 4.81
N GLY A 152 -4.32 -0.98 4.18
CA GLY A 152 -5.76 -0.77 4.13
C GLY A 152 -6.42 -0.37 5.45
N GLN A 153 -5.68 -0.28 6.56
CA GLN A 153 -6.26 0.15 7.83
C GLN A 153 -6.52 1.66 7.83
N ALA A 154 -5.54 2.46 7.39
CA ALA A 154 -5.66 3.89 7.30
C ALA A 154 -6.87 4.34 6.46
N PRO A 155 -7.06 3.87 5.21
CA PRO A 155 -8.22 4.23 4.41
C PRO A 155 -9.54 3.72 4.99
N HIS A 156 -9.56 2.54 5.60
CA HIS A 156 -10.77 2.02 6.23
C HIS A 156 -11.20 2.88 7.42
N ALA A 157 -10.26 3.22 8.30
CA ALA A 157 -10.52 4.11 9.42
C ALA A 157 -10.97 5.50 8.94
N PHE A 158 -10.29 6.06 7.93
CA PHE A 158 -10.62 7.36 7.35
C PHE A 158 -12.09 7.43 6.88
N VAL A 159 -12.52 6.46 6.07
CA VAL A 159 -13.91 6.44 5.58
C VAL A 159 -14.91 6.29 6.72
N GLN A 160 -14.62 5.47 7.74
CA GLN A 160 -15.53 5.27 8.86
C GLN A 160 -15.56 6.43 9.84
N THR A 161 -14.45 7.13 10.06
CA THR A 161 -14.36 8.18 11.09
C THR A 161 -14.67 9.55 10.56
N GLU A 162 -14.28 9.84 9.31
CA GLU A 162 -14.49 11.16 8.68
C GLU A 162 -15.75 11.19 7.79
N GLY A 163 -16.28 10.02 7.41
CA GLY A 163 -17.45 9.91 6.55
C GLY A 163 -17.17 10.32 5.09
N ILE A 164 -15.91 10.45 4.71
CA ILE A 164 -15.47 10.82 3.35
C ILE A 164 -15.22 9.54 2.57
N ARG A 165 -16.09 9.22 1.61
CA ARG A 165 -15.95 8.07 0.73
C ARG A 165 -15.67 8.54 -0.70
N PRO A 166 -14.48 8.29 -1.25
CA PRO A 166 -14.13 8.67 -2.63
C PRO A 166 -15.01 7.95 -3.67
N ASP A 167 -15.22 8.62 -4.82
CA ASP A 167 -15.76 8.00 -6.02
C ASP A 167 -14.66 7.33 -6.83
N TYR A 168 -13.42 7.85 -6.76
CA TYR A 168 -12.24 7.38 -7.50
C TYR A 168 -10.99 7.55 -6.65
N VAL A 169 -10.05 6.59 -6.77
CA VAL A 169 -8.77 6.63 -6.05
C VAL A 169 -7.60 6.39 -7.02
N VAL A 170 -6.54 7.14 -6.82
CA VAL A 170 -5.22 6.87 -7.42
C VAL A 170 -4.23 6.57 -6.30
N ILE A 171 -3.62 5.41 -6.35
CA ILE A 171 -2.65 4.90 -5.37
C ILE A 171 -1.24 5.24 -5.85
N GLY A 172 -0.42 5.77 -4.96
CA GLY A 172 0.91 6.30 -5.23
C GLY A 172 2.06 5.33 -5.13
N GLU A 173 1.80 4.07 -4.92
CA GLU A 173 2.80 3.01 -4.93
C GLU A 173 3.55 2.92 -6.25
N PRO A 174 4.86 2.63 -6.25
CA PRO A 174 5.69 2.69 -7.46
C PRO A 174 5.17 1.80 -8.59
N THR A 175 5.00 2.40 -9.78
CA THR A 175 4.48 1.74 -10.97
C THR A 175 5.36 1.91 -12.22
N LYS A 176 6.54 2.50 -12.10
CA LYS A 176 7.38 2.82 -13.27
C LYS A 176 6.68 3.71 -14.30
N MET A 177 5.83 4.64 -13.82
CA MET A 177 5.02 5.51 -14.68
C MET A 177 3.99 4.75 -15.55
N GLN A 178 3.62 3.51 -15.18
CA GLN A 178 2.58 2.71 -15.83
C GLN A 178 1.27 2.78 -15.04
N ILE A 179 0.18 2.30 -15.65
CA ILE A 179 -1.12 2.22 -14.98
C ILE A 179 -1.28 0.83 -14.37
N TYR A 180 -1.16 0.75 -13.04
CA TYR A 180 -1.38 -0.51 -12.34
C TYR A 180 -2.86 -0.64 -11.97
N ARG A 181 -3.44 -1.84 -12.19
CA ARG A 181 -4.89 -2.06 -12.10
C ARG A 181 -5.29 -3.22 -11.20
N GLY A 182 -4.39 -3.66 -10.32
CA GLY A 182 -4.69 -4.75 -9.38
C GLY A 182 -3.48 -5.31 -8.67
N HIS A 183 -3.76 -6.10 -7.64
CA HIS A 183 -2.79 -6.95 -6.95
C HIS A 183 -3.47 -8.11 -6.23
N LYS A 184 -2.67 -9.13 -5.84
CA LYS A 184 -3.14 -10.23 -4.99
C LYS A 184 -3.54 -9.73 -3.62
N GLY A 185 -4.49 -10.41 -3.03
CA GLY A 185 -4.82 -10.22 -1.62
C GLY A 185 -3.92 -11.04 -0.70
N ARG A 186 -4.15 -10.87 0.59
CA ARG A 186 -3.43 -11.58 1.65
C ARG A 186 -4.38 -11.94 2.78
N VAL A 187 -4.21 -13.10 3.37
CA VAL A 187 -4.83 -13.47 4.64
C VAL A 187 -3.75 -14.04 5.55
N GLU A 188 -3.67 -13.54 6.75
CA GLU A 188 -2.71 -14.01 7.73
C GLU A 188 -3.40 -14.84 8.80
N PHE A 189 -2.87 -16.04 9.03
CA PHE A 189 -3.42 -16.98 10.00
C PHE A 189 -2.37 -17.35 11.04
N LYS A 190 -2.86 -17.76 12.21
CA LYS A 190 -2.08 -18.58 13.12
C LYS A 190 -2.76 -19.93 13.35
N ILE A 191 -1.96 -20.98 13.51
CA ILE A 191 -2.40 -22.31 13.87
C ILE A 191 -1.77 -22.67 15.21
N VAL A 192 -2.61 -22.87 16.20
CA VAL A 192 -2.18 -23.15 17.58
C VAL A 192 -2.40 -24.61 17.90
N ALA A 193 -1.35 -25.29 18.34
CA ALA A 193 -1.41 -26.64 18.87
C ALA A 193 -1.17 -26.65 20.39
N LYS A 194 -2.07 -27.29 21.13
CA LYS A 194 -1.94 -27.51 22.57
C LYS A 194 -1.46 -28.93 22.83
N GLY A 195 -0.55 -29.03 23.77
CA GLY A 195 0.04 -30.28 24.20
C GLY A 195 0.00 -30.42 25.71
N ARG A 196 0.95 -31.22 26.26
CA ARG A 196 1.15 -31.40 27.71
C ARG A 196 2.64 -31.54 28.01
N SER A 197 3.13 -30.70 28.90
CA SER A 197 4.51 -30.75 29.31
C SER A 197 4.83 -32.00 30.14
N ALA A 198 6.04 -32.49 29.98
CA ALA A 198 6.66 -33.52 30.78
C ALA A 198 8.19 -33.37 30.71
N HIS A 199 8.92 -34.01 31.61
CA HIS A 199 10.37 -34.05 31.48
C HIS A 199 10.80 -34.79 30.22
N ALA A 200 11.78 -34.26 29.47
CA ALA A 200 12.20 -34.85 28.19
C ALA A 200 12.65 -36.33 28.32
N ALA A 201 13.24 -36.72 29.47
CA ALA A 201 13.59 -38.10 29.74
C ALA A 201 12.38 -39.02 29.97
N SER A 202 11.20 -38.44 30.21
CA SER A 202 9.92 -39.14 30.38
C SER A 202 8.87 -38.63 29.39
N ASN A 203 9.29 -38.38 28.14
CA ASN A 203 8.49 -37.76 27.10
C ASN A 203 7.17 -38.52 26.83
N TYR A 204 7.08 -39.82 27.13
CA TYR A 204 5.87 -40.63 27.00
C TYR A 204 4.72 -40.18 27.93
N LEU A 205 5.01 -39.37 28.96
CA LEU A 205 4.03 -38.75 29.85
C LEU A 205 3.50 -37.40 29.30
N GLY A 206 4.21 -36.84 28.33
CA GLY A 206 3.88 -35.59 27.69
C GLY A 206 3.05 -35.78 26.41
N ASP A 207 2.77 -34.65 25.77
CA ASP A 207 2.16 -34.59 24.45
C ASP A 207 2.77 -33.38 23.72
N ASN A 208 3.61 -33.64 22.71
CA ASN A 208 4.48 -32.65 22.12
C ASN A 208 3.73 -31.79 21.08
N ALA A 209 3.54 -30.51 21.40
CA ALA A 209 2.83 -29.57 20.52
C ALA A 209 3.55 -29.35 19.18
N ILE A 210 4.89 -29.38 19.14
CA ILE A 210 5.63 -29.27 17.87
C ILE A 210 5.31 -30.44 16.95
N TYR A 211 5.32 -31.69 17.49
CA TYR A 211 5.08 -32.88 16.68
C TYR A 211 3.67 -32.91 16.11
N LYS A 212 2.71 -32.24 16.76
CA LYS A 212 1.34 -32.12 16.25
C LYS A 212 1.27 -31.20 15.01
N LEU A 213 2.13 -30.18 14.92
CA LEU A 213 2.16 -29.25 13.78
C LEU A 213 2.90 -29.80 12.57
N LEU A 214 3.87 -30.72 12.73
CA LEU A 214 4.67 -31.23 11.62
C LEU A 214 3.83 -31.75 10.43
N PRO A 215 2.82 -32.63 10.61
CA PRO A 215 2.01 -33.11 9.49
C PRO A 215 1.13 -32.02 8.88
N ILE A 216 0.82 -30.95 9.60
CA ILE A 216 0.06 -29.79 9.10
C ILE A 216 0.98 -28.95 8.23
N ILE A 217 2.19 -28.63 8.70
CA ILE A 217 3.21 -27.91 7.94
C ILE A 217 3.53 -28.63 6.63
N GLU A 218 3.71 -29.96 6.69
CA GLU A 218 3.96 -30.79 5.51
C GLU A 218 2.81 -30.67 4.50
N ARG A 219 1.56 -30.73 4.95
CA ARG A 219 0.40 -30.57 4.05
C ARG A 219 0.33 -29.18 3.45
N ILE A 220 0.54 -28.13 4.26
CA ILE A 220 0.57 -26.73 3.78
C ILE A 220 1.63 -26.57 2.70
N SER A 221 2.83 -27.13 2.86
CA SER A 221 3.92 -27.00 1.88
C SER A 221 3.63 -27.65 0.51
N HIS A 222 2.57 -28.43 0.39
CA HIS A 222 2.21 -29.16 -0.83
C HIS A 222 0.89 -28.70 -1.48
N ILE A 223 0.18 -27.71 -0.92
CA ILE A 223 -1.14 -27.35 -1.45
C ILE A 223 -1.12 -26.30 -2.56
N GLU A 224 -0.02 -25.59 -2.79
CA GLU A 224 0.06 -24.53 -3.81
C GLU A 224 -0.51 -24.90 -5.18
N PRO A 225 -0.27 -26.11 -5.73
CA PRO A 225 -0.83 -26.49 -7.02
C PRO A 225 -2.37 -26.59 -7.06
N GLN A 226 -3.02 -26.54 -5.89
CA GLN A 226 -4.48 -26.63 -5.73
C GLN A 226 -5.12 -25.24 -5.47
N LEU A 227 -4.29 -24.18 -5.36
CA LEU A 227 -4.74 -22.80 -5.15
C LEU A 227 -5.24 -22.20 -6.46
N GLY A 228 -6.11 -21.19 -6.35
CA GLY A 228 -6.63 -20.46 -7.49
C GLY A 228 -5.52 -19.85 -8.35
N ASP A 229 -5.80 -19.70 -9.63
CA ASP A 229 -4.95 -19.02 -10.59
C ASP A 229 -5.79 -18.03 -11.40
N HIS A 230 -5.28 -16.83 -11.62
CA HIS A 230 -5.95 -15.77 -12.35
C HIS A 230 -5.04 -15.27 -13.45
N ASP A 231 -5.54 -15.13 -14.68
CA ASP A 231 -4.74 -14.81 -15.87
C ASP A 231 -3.88 -13.54 -15.68
N PHE A 232 -4.42 -12.52 -15.02
CA PHE A 232 -3.70 -11.28 -14.77
C PHE A 232 -2.88 -11.32 -13.47
N LEU A 233 -3.47 -11.75 -12.35
CA LEU A 233 -2.79 -11.73 -11.05
C LEU A 233 -1.88 -12.95 -10.80
N GLY A 234 -2.12 -14.06 -11.52
CA GLY A 234 -1.40 -15.32 -11.37
C GLY A 234 -1.87 -16.15 -10.18
N GLN A 235 -1.15 -17.23 -9.93
CA GLN A 235 -1.48 -18.23 -8.93
C GLN A 235 -1.35 -17.71 -7.49
N GLY A 236 -2.29 -18.14 -6.63
CA GLY A 236 -2.21 -17.93 -5.19
C GLY A 236 -0.98 -18.62 -4.57
N ARG A 237 -0.55 -18.14 -3.40
CA ARG A 237 0.62 -18.67 -2.66
C ARG A 237 0.27 -18.90 -1.20
N ILE A 238 0.99 -19.83 -0.55
CA ILE A 238 0.87 -20.07 0.87
C ILE A 238 2.23 -20.42 1.47
N THR A 239 2.54 -19.84 2.62
CA THR A 239 3.83 -20.06 3.29
C THR A 239 3.64 -20.06 4.80
N VAL A 240 4.27 -21.03 5.50
CA VAL A 240 4.49 -20.91 6.94
C VAL A 240 5.68 -19.98 7.14
N THR A 241 5.44 -18.85 7.79
CA THR A 241 6.42 -17.75 7.89
C THR A 241 7.14 -17.68 9.21
N ASP A 242 6.52 -18.19 10.27
CA ASP A 242 7.11 -18.16 11.62
C ASP A 242 6.59 -19.30 12.49
N MET A 243 7.32 -19.60 13.56
CA MET A 243 6.94 -20.59 14.57
C MET A 243 7.35 -20.14 15.98
N GLU A 244 6.41 -20.13 16.88
CA GLU A 244 6.63 -19.91 18.31
C GLU A 244 6.41 -21.19 19.11
N VAL A 245 7.22 -21.40 20.13
CA VAL A 245 7.13 -22.57 20.99
C VAL A 245 7.15 -22.16 22.45
N LYS A 246 6.18 -22.65 23.21
CA LYS A 246 6.14 -22.48 24.65
C LYS A 246 6.59 -23.79 25.34
N THR A 247 7.57 -23.69 26.18
CA THR A 247 8.10 -24.79 26.99
C THR A 247 8.61 -24.25 28.32
N PRO A 248 8.43 -25.00 29.44
CA PRO A 248 8.99 -24.61 30.75
C PRO A 248 10.52 -24.57 30.75
N SER A 249 11.16 -25.42 29.97
CA SER A 249 12.61 -25.47 29.80
C SER A 249 13.01 -26.25 28.56
N ILE A 250 14.28 -26.14 28.14
CA ILE A 250 14.84 -26.92 27.02
C ILE A 250 14.79 -28.43 27.26
N ASN A 251 14.65 -28.86 28.52
CA ASN A 251 14.57 -30.26 28.93
C ASN A 251 13.13 -30.73 29.18
N ALA A 252 12.14 -30.03 28.67
CA ALA A 252 10.74 -30.37 28.80
C ALA A 252 10.06 -30.54 27.42
N VAL A 253 9.04 -31.37 27.38
CA VAL A 253 8.14 -31.49 26.21
C VAL A 253 7.36 -30.19 26.08
N PRO A 254 7.36 -29.53 24.91
CA PRO A 254 6.58 -28.32 24.68
C PRO A 254 5.07 -28.57 24.79
N ASP A 255 4.36 -27.69 25.49
CA ASP A 255 2.91 -27.79 25.72
C ASP A 255 2.09 -26.82 24.85
N GLU A 256 2.75 -25.96 24.12
CA GLU A 256 2.12 -25.11 23.10
C GLU A 256 3.10 -24.85 21.97
N ALA A 257 2.62 -24.88 20.75
CA ALA A 257 3.33 -24.41 19.57
C ALA A 257 2.36 -23.67 18.65
N VAL A 258 2.84 -22.60 18.04
CA VAL A 258 2.07 -21.76 17.10
C VAL A 258 2.87 -21.66 15.82
N ILE A 259 2.21 -21.76 14.68
CA ILE A 259 2.77 -21.39 13.38
C ILE A 259 1.95 -20.24 12.79
N TYR A 260 2.65 -19.36 12.10
CA TYR A 260 2.05 -18.26 11.34
C TYR A 260 2.07 -18.60 9.86
N VAL A 261 0.97 -18.27 9.17
CA VAL A 261 0.77 -18.63 7.76
C VAL A 261 0.36 -17.40 6.98
N ASP A 262 1.18 -17.02 6.00
CA ASP A 262 0.85 -16.00 4.98
C ASP A 262 0.20 -16.70 3.78
N ARG A 263 -1.00 -16.31 3.44
CA ARG A 263 -1.76 -16.80 2.30
C ARG A 263 -2.01 -15.66 1.31
N ARG A 264 -1.34 -15.69 0.16
CA ARG A 264 -1.59 -14.76 -0.94
C ARG A 264 -2.73 -15.29 -1.79
N ILE A 265 -3.89 -14.63 -1.72
CA ILE A 265 -5.09 -14.99 -2.48
C ILE A 265 -5.11 -14.28 -3.83
N THR A 266 -5.59 -14.97 -4.87
CA THR A 266 -5.81 -14.36 -6.18
C THR A 266 -7.26 -13.89 -6.34
N PHE A 267 -7.57 -13.16 -7.41
CA PHE A 267 -8.93 -12.65 -7.62
C PHE A 267 -9.93 -13.82 -7.80
N GLY A 268 -11.05 -13.73 -7.10
CA GLY A 268 -12.07 -14.79 -7.07
C GLY A 268 -11.90 -15.82 -5.94
N GLU A 269 -10.82 -15.77 -5.16
CA GLU A 269 -10.68 -16.54 -3.93
C GLU A 269 -11.25 -15.80 -2.73
N GLU A 270 -12.03 -16.47 -1.91
CA GLU A 270 -12.68 -15.90 -0.73
C GLU A 270 -11.86 -16.17 0.53
N PRO A 271 -11.50 -15.13 1.32
CA PRO A 271 -10.69 -15.29 2.53
C PRO A 271 -11.23 -16.30 3.54
N GLN A 272 -12.55 -16.36 3.70
CA GLN A 272 -13.18 -17.29 4.62
C GLN A 272 -13.03 -18.75 4.18
N ALA A 273 -13.05 -19.01 2.87
CA ALA A 273 -12.81 -20.36 2.33
C ALA A 273 -11.38 -20.85 2.63
N GLU A 274 -10.41 -19.93 2.75
CA GLU A 274 -9.04 -20.29 3.10
C GLU A 274 -8.90 -20.70 4.57
N LEU A 275 -9.65 -20.09 5.49
CA LEU A 275 -9.72 -20.56 6.88
C LEU A 275 -10.33 -21.97 6.94
N GLU A 276 -11.42 -22.23 6.21
CA GLU A 276 -12.03 -23.56 6.11
C GLU A 276 -11.05 -24.59 5.51
N ARG A 277 -10.25 -24.20 4.53
CA ARG A 277 -9.19 -25.05 3.95
C ARG A 277 -8.19 -25.46 5.02
N LEU A 278 -7.69 -24.52 5.83
CA LEU A 278 -6.75 -24.81 6.93
C LEU A 278 -7.40 -25.68 8.00
N GLN A 279 -8.66 -25.46 8.35
CA GLN A 279 -9.43 -26.30 9.26
C GLN A 279 -9.58 -27.74 8.72
N ASN A 280 -9.79 -27.91 7.43
CA ASN A 280 -9.84 -29.23 6.78
C ASN A 280 -8.45 -29.93 6.79
N ILE A 281 -7.36 -29.17 6.65
CA ILE A 281 -5.99 -29.71 6.80
C ILE A 281 -5.75 -30.20 8.21
N ILE A 282 -6.20 -29.45 9.22
CA ILE A 282 -6.10 -29.82 10.65
C ILE A 282 -6.94 -31.08 10.93
N GLY A 283 -8.14 -31.18 10.36
CA GLY A 283 -9.11 -32.23 10.61
C GLY A 283 -9.85 -32.04 11.93
N GLN A 284 -10.57 -33.09 12.37
CA GLN A 284 -11.34 -33.06 13.63
C GLN A 284 -10.41 -33.22 14.84
N ARG A 285 -9.85 -32.11 15.32
CA ARG A 285 -8.95 -32.06 16.48
C ARG A 285 -9.35 -30.92 17.41
N ASP A 286 -9.56 -31.25 18.68
CA ASP A 286 -9.91 -30.27 19.72
C ASP A 286 -8.67 -29.53 20.27
N ASP A 287 -7.48 -30.09 20.02
CA ASP A 287 -6.20 -29.61 20.53
C ASP A 287 -5.40 -28.77 19.51
N ILE A 288 -5.94 -28.57 18.29
CA ILE A 288 -5.38 -27.70 17.25
C ILE A 288 -6.48 -26.87 16.64
N HIS A 289 -6.25 -25.58 16.49
CA HIS A 289 -7.18 -24.68 15.80
C HIS A 289 -6.43 -23.65 14.95
N ALA A 290 -7.08 -23.20 13.88
CA ALA A 290 -6.63 -22.09 13.05
C ALA A 290 -7.55 -20.89 13.26
N GLU A 291 -6.98 -19.70 13.31
CA GLU A 291 -7.70 -18.44 13.35
C GLU A 291 -7.01 -17.37 12.49
N ILE A 292 -7.79 -16.41 12.02
CA ILE A 292 -7.27 -15.24 11.31
C ILE A 292 -6.66 -14.30 12.36
N LEU A 293 -5.52 -13.69 12.03
CA LEU A 293 -4.87 -12.72 12.89
C LEU A 293 -5.71 -11.44 12.98
N LEU A 294 -5.76 -10.86 14.15
CA LEU A 294 -6.32 -9.54 14.42
C LEU A 294 -5.16 -8.53 14.50
N TYR A 295 -5.36 -7.37 13.92
CA TYR A 295 -4.52 -6.21 14.12
C TYR A 295 -5.28 -5.18 14.96
N ASP A 296 -4.78 -4.85 16.15
CA ASP A 296 -5.45 -3.96 17.12
C ASP A 296 -4.46 -3.02 17.83
N GLU A 297 -3.28 -2.83 17.24
CA GLU A 297 -2.28 -1.92 17.77
C GLU A 297 -2.72 -0.44 17.61
N PRO A 298 -2.43 0.43 18.58
CA PRO A 298 -2.75 1.84 18.48
C PRO A 298 -1.84 2.58 17.50
N SER A 299 -2.37 3.51 16.73
CA SER A 299 -1.58 4.49 16.00
C SER A 299 -0.81 5.42 16.97
N TYR A 300 0.07 6.26 16.46
CA TYR A 300 0.80 7.22 17.29
C TYR A 300 -0.11 8.23 18.02
N THR A 301 -1.36 8.40 17.57
CA THR A 301 -2.35 9.23 18.26
C THR A 301 -3.00 8.52 19.44
N GLY A 302 -2.77 7.22 19.61
CA GLY A 302 -3.43 6.34 20.55
C GLY A 302 -4.79 5.82 20.06
N PHE A 303 -5.20 6.15 18.84
CA PHE A 303 -6.43 5.62 18.26
C PHE A 303 -6.23 4.17 17.82
N VAL A 304 -7.14 3.29 18.26
CA VAL A 304 -7.16 1.87 17.90
C VAL A 304 -8.30 1.63 16.93
N PHE A 305 -7.99 0.98 15.80
CA PHE A 305 -8.96 0.57 14.80
C PHE A 305 -8.76 -0.92 14.48
N PRO A 306 -9.43 -1.83 15.22
CA PRO A 306 -9.20 -3.26 15.06
C PRO A 306 -9.65 -3.76 13.68
N LEU A 307 -8.81 -4.56 13.03
CA LEU A 307 -9.12 -5.22 11.78
C LEU A 307 -8.61 -6.68 11.79
N ASP A 308 -9.43 -7.59 11.28
CA ASP A 308 -8.93 -8.90 10.88
C ASP A 308 -7.93 -8.73 9.74
N LYS A 309 -6.82 -9.45 9.79
CA LYS A 309 -5.80 -9.43 8.73
C LYS A 309 -6.30 -10.17 7.49
N ILE A 310 -7.30 -9.57 6.88
CA ILE A 310 -7.96 -9.98 5.64
C ILE A 310 -7.82 -8.84 4.62
N TYR A 311 -7.08 -9.10 3.59
CA TYR A 311 -6.74 -8.17 2.53
C TYR A 311 -7.22 -8.74 1.19
N PRO A 312 -8.39 -8.33 0.66
CA PRO A 312 -8.93 -8.89 -0.58
C PRO A 312 -8.03 -8.61 -1.79
N ALA A 313 -7.97 -9.56 -2.72
CA ALA A 313 -7.43 -9.29 -4.05
C ALA A 313 -8.39 -8.39 -4.82
N TRP A 314 -7.84 -7.60 -5.74
CA TRP A 314 -8.64 -6.82 -6.66
C TRP A 314 -7.95 -6.70 -8.02
N ALA A 315 -8.77 -6.59 -9.05
CA ALA A 315 -8.31 -6.34 -10.40
C ALA A 315 -9.44 -5.65 -11.18
N PHE A 316 -9.07 -4.66 -12.00
CA PHE A 316 -9.97 -4.04 -12.96
C PHE A 316 -9.59 -4.46 -14.38
N GLU A 317 -10.57 -4.54 -15.26
CA GLU A 317 -10.32 -4.75 -16.69
C GLU A 317 -9.80 -3.48 -17.35
N GLU A 318 -9.15 -3.62 -18.51
CA GLU A 318 -8.54 -2.48 -19.19
C GLU A 318 -9.57 -1.50 -19.74
N ASP A 319 -10.80 -1.94 -19.98
CA ASP A 319 -11.91 -1.11 -20.46
C ASP A 319 -12.69 -0.39 -19.35
N GLU A 320 -12.33 -0.61 -18.08
CA GLU A 320 -12.90 0.16 -16.98
C GLU A 320 -12.61 1.66 -17.13
N PRO A 321 -13.59 2.53 -16.89
CA PRO A 321 -13.44 3.96 -17.16
C PRO A 321 -12.24 4.63 -16.50
N ILE A 322 -11.90 4.24 -15.26
CA ILE A 322 -10.76 4.81 -14.55
C ILE A 322 -9.43 4.34 -15.17
N VAL A 323 -9.33 3.07 -15.57
CA VAL A 323 -8.15 2.50 -16.25
C VAL A 323 -7.95 3.18 -17.61
N LEU A 324 -9.01 3.27 -18.41
CA LEU A 324 -8.99 3.99 -19.70
C LEU A 324 -8.58 5.46 -19.54
N ALA A 325 -9.07 6.13 -18.49
CA ALA A 325 -8.70 7.53 -18.22
C ALA A 325 -7.21 7.64 -17.86
N GLY A 326 -6.70 6.73 -17.01
CA GLY A 326 -5.29 6.68 -16.65
C GLY A 326 -4.38 6.45 -17.85
N LEU A 327 -4.70 5.47 -18.70
CA LEU A 327 -3.98 5.19 -19.95
C LEU A 327 -3.98 6.38 -20.89
N ARG A 328 -5.14 7.00 -21.13
CA ARG A 328 -5.27 8.19 -22.01
C ARG A 328 -4.47 9.38 -21.51
N ALA A 329 -4.42 9.59 -20.19
CA ALA A 329 -3.61 10.67 -19.61
C ALA A 329 -2.10 10.39 -19.84
N ALA A 330 -1.65 9.15 -19.58
CA ALA A 330 -0.26 8.76 -19.80
C ALA A 330 0.13 8.79 -21.28
N GLU A 331 -0.71 8.27 -22.18
CA GLU A 331 -0.48 8.32 -23.64
C GLU A 331 -0.40 9.76 -24.15
N THR A 332 -1.28 10.64 -23.65
CA THR A 332 -1.29 12.05 -24.03
C THR A 332 -0.01 12.79 -23.65
N LEU A 333 0.56 12.47 -22.49
CA LEU A 333 1.74 13.15 -21.96
C LEU A 333 3.07 12.49 -22.39
N PHE A 334 3.10 11.17 -22.41
CA PHE A 334 4.33 10.39 -22.47
C PHE A 334 4.44 9.52 -23.75
N GLY A 335 3.35 9.39 -24.49
CA GLY A 335 3.24 8.46 -25.60
C GLY A 335 2.69 7.10 -25.16
N GLN A 336 3.28 6.01 -25.62
CA GLN A 336 2.80 4.67 -25.27
C GLN A 336 3.02 4.37 -23.79
N THR A 337 2.00 3.74 -23.15
CA THR A 337 2.06 3.20 -21.79
C THR A 337 1.39 1.83 -21.77
N ASP A 338 1.70 1.05 -20.73
CA ASP A 338 1.14 -0.29 -20.51
C ASP A 338 0.39 -0.35 -19.17
N THR A 339 -0.43 -1.39 -18.99
CA THR A 339 -0.98 -1.73 -17.69
C THR A 339 -0.08 -2.69 -16.94
N GLY A 340 -0.13 -2.64 -15.61
CA GLY A 340 0.62 -3.53 -14.73
C GLY A 340 -0.15 -3.89 -13.47
N LYS A 341 0.54 -4.59 -12.59
CA LYS A 341 0.06 -4.99 -11.27
C LYS A 341 1.21 -4.96 -10.28
N TRP A 342 0.89 -4.80 -9.00
CA TRP A 342 1.87 -5.07 -7.95
C TRP A 342 1.92 -6.55 -7.59
N ASP A 343 3.09 -7.02 -7.18
CA ASP A 343 3.26 -8.35 -6.62
C ASP A 343 3.03 -8.38 -5.09
N PHE A 344 2.89 -7.21 -4.48
CA PHE A 344 2.57 -6.98 -3.06
C PHE A 344 1.19 -6.34 -2.88
N SER A 345 0.70 -6.22 -1.66
CA SER A 345 -0.56 -5.56 -1.34
C SER A 345 -0.35 -4.09 -1.06
N THR A 346 -1.37 -3.28 -1.36
CA THR A 346 -1.41 -1.83 -1.16
C THR A 346 -2.71 -1.43 -0.47
N ASN A 347 -2.92 -0.17 -0.15
CA ASN A 347 -4.22 0.36 0.30
C ASN A 347 -5.40 0.04 -0.64
N GLY A 348 -5.10 -0.41 -1.87
CA GLY A 348 -6.08 -0.94 -2.80
C GLY A 348 -6.91 -2.11 -2.28
N ILE A 349 -6.40 -2.86 -1.27
CA ILE A 349 -7.17 -3.88 -0.55
C ILE A 349 -8.44 -3.32 0.09
N TYR A 350 -8.39 -2.08 0.58
CA TYR A 350 -9.57 -1.43 1.10
C TYR A 350 -10.33 -0.69 -0.01
N TRP A 351 -9.66 0.21 -0.73
CA TRP A 351 -10.34 1.04 -1.73
C TRP A 351 -11.09 0.21 -2.77
N ALA A 352 -10.38 -0.64 -3.50
CA ALA A 352 -10.95 -1.50 -4.52
C ALA A 352 -11.54 -2.79 -3.94
N GLY A 353 -10.78 -3.47 -3.07
CA GLY A 353 -11.12 -4.81 -2.57
C GLY A 353 -12.32 -4.83 -1.64
N LYS A 354 -12.32 -4.03 -0.57
CA LYS A 354 -13.42 -4.02 0.42
C LYS A 354 -14.53 -3.01 0.08
N ALA A 355 -14.15 -1.79 -0.31
CA ALA A 355 -15.10 -0.71 -0.52
C ALA A 355 -15.67 -0.67 -1.96
N GLY A 356 -15.09 -1.43 -2.90
CA GLY A 356 -15.52 -1.48 -4.29
C GLY A 356 -15.38 -0.13 -5.02
N ILE A 357 -14.41 0.69 -4.62
CA ILE A 357 -14.16 2.00 -5.20
C ILE A 357 -13.23 1.83 -6.41
N PRO A 358 -13.59 2.32 -7.60
CA PRO A 358 -12.71 2.31 -8.75
C PRO A 358 -11.35 2.95 -8.43
N SER A 359 -10.28 2.15 -8.58
CA SER A 359 -8.93 2.53 -8.17
C SER A 359 -7.90 2.10 -9.20
N ILE A 360 -6.86 2.90 -9.38
CA ILE A 360 -5.66 2.58 -10.18
C ILE A 360 -4.41 3.01 -9.44
N GLY A 361 -3.27 2.44 -9.84
CA GLY A 361 -1.98 2.94 -9.43
C GLY A 361 -1.31 3.75 -10.53
N PHE A 362 -0.64 4.82 -10.13
CA PHE A 362 0.27 5.55 -10.99
C PHE A 362 1.29 6.30 -10.15
N ALA A 363 2.58 6.02 -10.32
CA ALA A 363 3.64 6.70 -9.59
C ALA A 363 5.00 6.57 -10.29
N PRO A 364 5.95 7.46 -9.95
CA PRO A 364 7.36 7.28 -10.30
C PRO A 364 7.97 6.13 -9.50
N GLY A 365 9.19 5.76 -9.84
CA GLY A 365 9.94 4.72 -9.14
C GLY A 365 9.64 3.31 -9.64
N ASN A 366 10.51 2.40 -9.23
CA ASN A 366 10.45 0.99 -9.59
C ASN A 366 10.45 0.15 -8.31
N GLU A 367 9.37 -0.61 -8.09
CA GLU A 367 9.15 -1.42 -6.89
C GLU A 367 10.31 -2.36 -6.52
N ILE A 368 11.21 -2.69 -7.44
CA ILE A 368 12.39 -3.52 -7.14
C ILE A 368 13.37 -2.84 -6.15
N HIS A 369 13.27 -1.52 -5.98
CA HIS A 369 14.08 -0.75 -5.05
C HIS A 369 13.41 -0.55 -3.68
N ALA A 370 12.09 -0.86 -3.57
CA ALA A 370 11.36 -0.82 -2.31
C ALA A 370 12.03 -1.73 -1.26
N HIS A 371 12.06 -1.29 0.01
CA HIS A 371 12.63 -2.02 1.15
C HIS A 371 14.12 -2.38 1.03
N THR A 372 14.86 -1.80 0.09
CA THR A 372 16.29 -2.06 -0.10
C THR A 372 17.15 -0.89 0.34
N VAL A 373 18.47 -1.10 0.46
CA VAL A 373 19.46 -0.04 0.66
C VAL A 373 19.75 0.76 -0.63
N LEU A 374 19.12 0.40 -1.73
CA LEU A 374 19.15 1.10 -3.02
C LEU A 374 17.83 1.81 -3.31
N ASP A 375 17.07 2.15 -2.28
CA ASP A 375 15.83 2.91 -2.41
C ASP A 375 16.09 4.22 -3.17
N GLN A 376 15.45 4.38 -4.34
CA GLN A 376 15.76 5.45 -5.28
C GLN A 376 14.61 5.78 -6.22
N VAL A 377 14.58 7.05 -6.69
CA VAL A 377 13.61 7.49 -7.68
C VAL A 377 14.27 8.44 -8.70
N PRO A 378 14.00 8.30 -10.02
CA PRO A 378 14.40 9.29 -11.01
C PRO A 378 13.66 10.61 -10.78
N LEU A 379 14.38 11.71 -10.59
CA LEU A 379 13.80 13.02 -10.35
C LEU A 379 12.96 13.53 -11.53
N GLU A 380 13.32 13.14 -12.74
CA GLU A 380 12.53 13.45 -13.93
C GLU A 380 11.14 12.79 -13.87
N ASP A 381 11.05 11.54 -13.42
CA ASP A 381 9.76 10.84 -13.28
C ASP A 381 8.89 11.48 -12.19
N VAL A 382 9.49 11.97 -11.10
CA VAL A 382 8.76 12.74 -10.06
C VAL A 382 8.15 14.02 -10.65
N VAL A 383 8.89 14.77 -11.44
CA VAL A 383 8.39 15.98 -12.09
C VAL A 383 7.32 15.65 -13.13
N ARG A 384 7.55 14.65 -13.97
CA ARG A 384 6.61 14.24 -15.02
C ARG A 384 5.32 13.61 -14.45
N SER A 385 5.41 12.92 -13.30
CA SER A 385 4.22 12.42 -12.62
C SER A 385 3.28 13.55 -12.21
N THR A 386 3.81 14.74 -11.87
CA THR A 386 3.01 15.94 -11.57
C THR A 386 2.14 16.35 -12.76
N GLU A 387 2.65 16.24 -14.00
CA GLU A 387 1.86 16.52 -15.21
C GLU A 387 0.66 15.56 -15.30
N TRP A 388 0.89 14.28 -15.02
CA TRP A 388 -0.15 13.26 -15.07
C TRP A 388 -1.21 13.49 -13.98
N TYR A 389 -0.80 13.70 -12.73
CA TYR A 389 -1.73 13.97 -11.63
C TYR A 389 -2.57 15.23 -11.86
N ALA A 390 -2.00 16.26 -12.53
CA ALA A 390 -2.74 17.46 -12.87
C ALA A 390 -3.72 17.26 -14.03
N LEU A 391 -3.38 16.43 -15.02
CA LEU A 391 -4.20 16.20 -16.21
C LEU A 391 -5.32 15.19 -15.99
N PHE A 392 -5.05 14.15 -15.17
CA PHE A 392 -5.91 12.98 -14.98
C PHE A 392 -7.36 13.31 -14.61
N PRO A 393 -7.67 14.26 -13.69
CA PRO A 393 -9.06 14.56 -13.32
C PRO A 393 -9.90 14.98 -14.54
N SER A 394 -9.36 15.84 -15.40
CA SER A 394 -10.04 16.29 -16.62
C SER A 394 -10.27 15.16 -17.63
N ILE A 395 -9.29 14.26 -17.79
CA ILE A 395 -9.43 13.09 -18.66
C ILE A 395 -10.47 12.11 -18.10
N LEU A 396 -10.46 11.86 -16.79
CA LEU A 396 -11.44 10.99 -16.13
C LEU A 396 -12.86 11.53 -16.31
N LEU A 397 -13.09 12.83 -16.07
CA LEU A 397 -14.40 13.44 -16.24
C LEU A 397 -14.92 13.28 -17.68
N ASN A 398 -14.06 13.54 -18.67
CA ASN A 398 -14.41 13.37 -20.07
C ASN A 398 -14.70 11.91 -20.47
N THR A 399 -13.97 10.95 -19.86
CA THR A 399 -14.19 9.52 -20.12
C THR A 399 -15.52 9.03 -19.55
N LEU A 400 -15.95 9.58 -18.42
CA LEU A 400 -17.24 9.25 -17.79
C LEU A 400 -18.46 9.84 -18.51
N GLN A 401 -18.27 10.87 -19.34
CA GLN A 401 -19.33 11.56 -20.07
C GLN A 401 -19.54 11.05 -21.50
N GLY A 402 -18.60 10.30 -22.04
CA GLY A 402 -18.62 9.76 -23.40
C GLY A 402 -18.92 8.30 -23.47
#